data_25ed3149c93c28834828d673f9b505c7
#
_entry.id   25ed3149c93c28834828d673f9b505c7
#
_cell.length_a   1.000
_cell.length_b   1.000
_cell.length_c   1.000
_cell.angle_alpha   90.00
_cell.angle_beta   90.00
_cell.angle_gamma   90.00
#
_symmetry.space_group_name_H-M   'P 1'
#
loop_
_entity.id
_entity.type
_entity.pdbx_description
1 polymer ?
#
loop_
_entity_poly.entity_id
_entity_poly.type
_entity_poly.pdbx_seq_one_letter_code
_entity_poly.pdbx_strand_id
1 'polypeptide(L)'
;MAKNSSTSTTVPDTAWLGRGRHLGPEPEQDVRRNLIALKAAGVLDDFLDLDPVEAARSTVLHPRDESADPGPTARRLFEARWRVGDGDITVRAQLVTYDPDGRRKEGAGVTWVLAAEAEDVWDVYWPSPATMFWPDSDRVPWDHDTAADVRLREANHLPKDDDDLRHLLRDCARQSWYVHLLVHEAMTPDALGQRPLTGHLPPSLRHRVIEHRATPEQAQIADFAVKRELDVRLPRGGAVVLPTSPPDAAYTAEDFTVSTVFLDGSIPTELLERIGAFAALPQPMSADAETALNRLRRGWHLLTPDEELVHAQRMAVMYAEALDAMTTSRDRYQEAAEAAHAALAEATGGTVLPRPAAPDAPASPLGALTKAFGRFRGAGK
;
A
#
# COMPACT_ATOMS: atom_id res chain seq x y z
N MET A 1 -34.79 8.67 10.70
CA MET A 1 -33.71 8.45 9.72
C MET A 1 -32.39 8.67 10.46
N ALA A 2 -31.71 7.60 10.86
CA ALA A 2 -30.41 7.69 11.51
C ALA A 2 -29.37 8.06 10.45
N LYS A 3 -28.72 9.21 10.59
CA LYS A 3 -27.52 9.55 9.82
C LYS A 3 -26.42 8.59 10.26
N ASN A 4 -26.09 7.61 9.41
CA ASN A 4 -24.83 6.89 9.54
C ASN A 4 -23.70 7.92 9.31
N SER A 5 -23.13 8.43 10.40
CA SER A 5 -21.84 9.08 10.35
C SER A 5 -20.79 7.98 10.11
N SER A 6 -20.46 7.70 8.84
CA SER A 6 -19.26 6.97 8.52
C SER A 6 -18.10 7.85 9.03
N THR A 7 -17.46 7.43 10.10
CA THR A 7 -16.18 8.00 10.54
C THR A 7 -15.21 7.76 9.41
N SER A 8 -14.86 8.81 8.66
CA SER A 8 -13.82 8.75 7.64
C SER A 8 -12.52 8.37 8.34
N THR A 9 -11.98 7.21 8.00
CA THR A 9 -10.67 6.76 8.52
C THR A 9 -9.60 7.63 7.88
N THR A 10 -8.70 8.18 8.68
CA THR A 10 -7.57 8.98 8.19
C THR A 10 -6.36 8.08 7.94
N VAL A 11 -5.49 8.51 7.03
CA VAL A 11 -4.19 7.86 6.82
C VAL A 11 -3.36 8.03 8.09
N PRO A 12 -2.81 6.94 8.66
CA PRO A 12 -1.92 7.05 9.82
C PRO A 12 -0.68 7.89 9.50
N ASP A 13 -0.21 8.66 10.46
CA ASP A 13 1.00 9.48 10.35
C ASP A 13 2.30 8.65 10.23
N THR A 14 2.24 7.35 10.56
CA THR A 14 3.30 6.37 10.34
C THR A 14 3.33 5.80 8.92
N ALA A 15 2.31 6.08 8.10
CA ALA A 15 2.14 5.46 6.80
C ALA A 15 2.53 6.39 5.63
N TRP A 16 3.12 5.80 4.61
CA TRP A 16 3.34 6.40 3.31
C TRP A 16 2.61 5.58 2.24
N LEU A 17 1.82 6.25 1.40
CA LEU A 17 1.03 5.62 0.36
C LEU A 17 1.32 6.26 -0.99
N GLY A 18 1.39 5.45 -2.04
CA GLY A 18 1.56 5.89 -3.41
C GLY A 18 1.00 4.89 -4.41
N ARG A 19 0.67 5.37 -5.58
CA ARG A 19 0.23 4.55 -6.71
C ARG A 19 0.74 5.14 -8.01
N GLY A 20 0.66 4.38 -9.07
CA GLY A 20 1.06 4.89 -10.37
C GLY A 20 0.93 3.84 -11.45
N ARG A 21 1.49 4.17 -12.61
CA ARG A 21 1.54 3.31 -13.77
C ARG A 21 2.96 3.27 -14.31
N HIS A 22 3.43 2.09 -14.59
CA HIS A 22 4.68 1.87 -15.29
C HIS A 22 4.37 1.56 -16.76
N LEU A 23 4.89 2.38 -17.68
CA LEU A 23 4.65 2.25 -19.13
C LEU A 23 5.72 1.41 -19.87
N GLY A 24 6.78 1.02 -19.18
CA GLY A 24 7.83 0.17 -19.76
C GLY A 24 7.42 -1.29 -19.92
N PRO A 25 8.22 -2.07 -20.69
CA PRO A 25 7.89 -3.46 -21.02
C PRO A 25 8.10 -4.44 -19.86
N GLU A 26 9.02 -4.17 -18.94
CA GLU A 26 9.50 -5.11 -17.93
C GLU A 26 9.48 -4.54 -16.50
N PRO A 27 8.32 -4.06 -16.01
CA PRO A 27 8.22 -3.37 -14.72
C PRO A 27 8.74 -4.21 -13.54
N GLU A 28 8.41 -5.49 -13.49
CA GLU A 28 8.83 -6.37 -12.39
C GLU A 28 10.34 -6.65 -12.39
N GLN A 29 10.98 -6.64 -13.57
CA GLN A 29 12.43 -6.78 -13.67
C GLN A 29 13.14 -5.50 -13.23
N ASP A 30 12.57 -4.34 -13.52
CA ASP A 30 13.09 -3.04 -13.07
C ASP A 30 13.08 -2.98 -11.54
N VAL A 31 11.96 -3.36 -10.90
CA VAL A 31 11.85 -3.47 -9.44
C VAL A 31 12.90 -4.44 -8.89
N ARG A 32 12.97 -5.66 -9.43
CA ARG A 32 13.88 -6.69 -8.95
C ARG A 32 15.35 -6.25 -9.03
N ARG A 33 15.74 -5.64 -10.15
CA ARG A 33 17.11 -5.12 -10.32
C ARG A 33 17.44 -4.05 -9.29
N ASN A 34 16.49 -3.13 -9.03
CA ASN A 34 16.67 -2.08 -8.05
C ASN A 34 16.80 -2.64 -6.62
N LEU A 35 15.91 -3.54 -6.22
CA LEU A 35 15.95 -4.19 -4.90
C LEU A 35 17.26 -4.94 -4.67
N ILE A 36 17.75 -5.70 -5.67
CA ILE A 36 19.03 -6.39 -5.60
C ILE A 36 20.18 -5.41 -5.40
N ALA A 37 20.19 -4.31 -6.18
CA ALA A 37 21.23 -3.29 -6.08
C ALA A 37 21.24 -2.59 -4.72
N LEU A 38 20.07 -2.22 -4.21
CA LEU A 38 19.93 -1.55 -2.91
C LEU A 38 20.30 -2.48 -1.75
N LYS A 39 19.94 -3.76 -1.82
CA LYS A 39 20.37 -4.76 -0.82
C LYS A 39 21.89 -4.95 -0.85
N ALA A 40 22.49 -5.05 -2.03
CA ALA A 40 23.95 -5.16 -2.18
C ALA A 40 24.69 -3.91 -1.68
N ALA A 41 24.06 -2.73 -1.77
CA ALA A 41 24.58 -1.47 -1.25
C ALA A 41 24.34 -1.29 0.27
N GLY A 42 23.63 -2.21 0.94
CA GLY A 42 23.28 -2.10 2.36
C GLY A 42 22.22 -1.05 2.68
N VAL A 43 21.47 -0.59 1.69
CA VAL A 43 20.34 0.35 1.85
C VAL A 43 19.08 -0.37 2.31
N LEU A 44 18.87 -1.60 1.81
CA LEU A 44 17.80 -2.49 2.26
C LEU A 44 18.37 -3.57 3.19
N ASP A 45 17.65 -3.86 4.27
CA ASP A 45 17.93 -5.02 5.12
C ASP A 45 17.65 -6.31 4.36
N ASP A 46 16.45 -6.40 3.77
CA ASP A 46 16.00 -7.54 2.97
C ASP A 46 14.80 -7.22 2.09
N PHE A 47 14.50 -8.12 1.13
CA PHE A 47 13.31 -8.06 0.29
C PHE A 47 12.82 -9.44 -0.11
N LEU A 48 11.52 -9.53 -0.48
CA LEU A 48 10.89 -10.70 -1.10
C LEU A 48 10.22 -10.34 -2.43
N ASP A 49 10.20 -11.29 -3.35
CA ASP A 49 9.46 -11.24 -4.62
C ASP A 49 8.52 -12.45 -4.66
N LEU A 50 7.23 -12.20 -4.50
CA LEU A 50 6.21 -13.21 -4.28
C LEU A 50 5.21 -13.27 -5.43
N ASP A 51 4.79 -14.49 -5.76
CA ASP A 51 3.59 -14.69 -6.56
C ASP A 51 2.36 -14.41 -5.67
N PRO A 52 1.40 -13.58 -6.10
CA PRO A 52 0.22 -13.26 -5.29
C PRO A 52 -0.61 -14.49 -4.90
N VAL A 53 -0.62 -15.53 -5.74
CA VAL A 53 -1.33 -16.79 -5.44
C VAL A 53 -0.62 -17.56 -4.33
N GLU A 54 0.71 -17.58 -4.32
CA GLU A 54 1.51 -18.20 -3.27
C GLU A 54 1.39 -17.41 -1.97
N ALA A 55 1.48 -16.09 -2.04
CA ALA A 55 1.28 -15.21 -0.89
C ALA A 55 -0.11 -15.41 -0.25
N ALA A 56 -1.17 -15.48 -1.06
CA ALA A 56 -2.52 -15.73 -0.58
C ALA A 56 -2.69 -17.12 0.07
N ARG A 57 -1.95 -18.12 -0.36
CA ARG A 57 -1.96 -19.47 0.25
C ARG A 57 -1.23 -19.51 1.59
N SER A 58 -0.18 -18.73 1.72
CA SER A 58 0.62 -18.64 2.96
C SER A 58 -0.15 -17.92 4.09
N THR A 59 -1.11 -17.06 3.73
CA THR A 59 -1.93 -16.26 4.66
C THR A 59 -3.20 -17.01 5.12
N VAL A 60 -3.26 -18.33 5.06
CA VAL A 60 -4.44 -19.24 5.25
C VAL A 60 -5.16 -19.13 6.62
N LEU A 61 -4.87 -18.15 7.46
CA LEU A 61 -5.49 -17.99 8.77
C LEU A 61 -6.72 -17.08 8.82
N HIS A 62 -7.12 -16.47 7.69
CA HIS A 62 -8.36 -15.69 7.66
C HIS A 62 -9.24 -16.17 6.49
N PRO A 63 -10.48 -16.66 6.77
CA PRO A 63 -11.40 -17.04 5.71
C PRO A 63 -11.62 -15.82 4.79
N ARG A 64 -11.42 -16.04 3.50
CA ARG A 64 -11.79 -15.07 2.46
C ARG A 64 -13.25 -14.72 2.63
N ASP A 65 -13.55 -13.44 2.70
CA ASP A 65 -14.91 -12.95 2.50
C ASP A 65 -15.25 -13.17 1.00
N GLU A 66 -15.99 -14.23 0.72
CA GLU A 66 -16.34 -14.64 -0.66
C GLU A 66 -17.25 -13.64 -1.41
N SER A 67 -17.67 -12.57 -0.73
CA SER A 67 -18.56 -11.54 -1.29
C SER A 67 -17.84 -10.33 -1.91
N ALA A 68 -16.50 -10.28 -1.90
CA ALA A 68 -15.76 -9.17 -2.51
C ALA A 68 -15.71 -9.34 -4.03
N ASP A 69 -16.15 -8.30 -4.75
CA ASP A 69 -15.98 -8.15 -6.19
C ASP A 69 -14.53 -8.47 -6.59
N PRO A 70 -14.26 -9.32 -7.61
CA PRO A 70 -12.91 -9.62 -8.02
C PRO A 70 -12.25 -8.37 -8.59
N GLY A 71 -11.63 -7.58 -7.71
CA GLY A 71 -10.80 -6.44 -8.07
C GLY A 71 -9.68 -6.81 -9.04
N PRO A 72 -8.90 -5.85 -9.54
CA PRO A 72 -7.84 -6.10 -10.51
C PRO A 72 -6.91 -7.20 -10.01
N THR A 73 -6.59 -8.15 -10.90
CA THR A 73 -5.75 -9.30 -10.56
C THR A 73 -4.32 -8.84 -10.31
N ALA A 74 -3.83 -9.05 -9.11
CA ALA A 74 -2.44 -8.77 -8.78
C ALA A 74 -1.51 -9.67 -9.61
N ARG A 75 -0.43 -9.08 -10.18
CA ARG A 75 0.59 -9.77 -10.98
C ARG A 75 1.77 -10.21 -10.14
N ARG A 76 2.29 -9.30 -9.33
CA ARG A 76 3.44 -9.51 -8.44
C ARG A 76 3.26 -8.71 -7.17
N LEU A 77 3.90 -9.22 -6.13
CA LEU A 77 3.96 -8.62 -4.82
C LEU A 77 5.43 -8.60 -4.38
N PHE A 78 5.92 -7.41 -4.07
CA PHE A 78 7.27 -7.20 -3.56
C PHE A 78 7.18 -6.64 -2.16
N GLU A 79 7.95 -7.18 -1.24
CA GLU A 79 8.12 -6.67 0.11
C GLU A 79 9.56 -6.23 0.31
N ALA A 80 9.77 -5.13 0.99
CA ALA A 80 11.09 -4.62 1.33
C ALA A 80 11.10 -4.06 2.74
N ARG A 81 12.23 -4.22 3.43
CA ARG A 81 12.50 -3.69 4.75
C ARG A 81 13.82 -2.95 4.76
N TRP A 82 13.82 -1.78 5.37
CA TRP A 82 15.01 -0.96 5.56
C TRP A 82 14.92 -0.18 6.85
N ARG A 83 15.99 0.54 7.20
CA ARG A 83 16.04 1.39 8.39
C ARG A 83 16.25 2.84 8.03
N VAL A 84 15.68 3.73 8.84
CA VAL A 84 15.78 5.18 8.77
C VAL A 84 16.12 5.75 10.16
N GLY A 85 16.30 7.08 10.29
CA GLY A 85 16.55 7.70 11.57
C GLY A 85 17.82 7.17 12.25
N ASP A 86 18.98 7.25 11.56
CA ASP A 86 20.27 6.70 12.02
C ASP A 86 20.27 5.19 12.29
N GLY A 87 19.29 4.47 11.71
CA GLY A 87 19.18 3.01 11.77
C GLY A 87 18.30 2.49 12.91
N ASP A 88 17.61 3.36 13.64
CA ASP A 88 16.79 2.97 14.81
C ASP A 88 15.35 2.64 14.44
N ILE A 89 14.83 3.16 13.32
CA ILE A 89 13.42 3.00 12.92
C ILE A 89 13.33 2.05 11.73
N THR A 90 12.55 0.98 11.89
CA THR A 90 12.27 0.03 10.81
C THR A 90 11.12 0.52 9.96
N VAL A 91 11.30 0.43 8.64
CA VAL A 91 10.25 0.65 7.63
C VAL A 91 9.96 -0.67 6.92
N ARG A 92 8.69 -1.00 6.81
CA ARG A 92 8.16 -2.11 6.00
C ARG A 92 7.36 -1.56 4.85
N ALA A 93 7.59 -2.06 3.65
CA ALA A 93 6.84 -1.62 2.49
C ALA A 93 6.47 -2.77 1.56
N GLN A 94 5.31 -2.65 0.95
CA GLN A 94 4.76 -3.62 0.02
C GLN A 94 4.32 -2.92 -1.26
N LEU A 95 4.91 -3.33 -2.38
CA LEU A 95 4.53 -2.93 -3.73
C LEU A 95 3.73 -4.06 -4.38
N VAL A 96 2.56 -3.73 -4.90
CA VAL A 96 1.75 -4.67 -5.69
C VAL A 96 1.57 -4.11 -7.10
N THR A 97 1.82 -4.96 -8.10
CA THR A 97 1.57 -4.63 -9.50
C THR A 97 0.30 -5.31 -9.99
N TYR A 98 -0.43 -4.65 -10.88
CA TYR A 98 -1.72 -5.11 -11.40
C TYR A 98 -1.78 -4.96 -12.92
N ASP A 99 -2.48 -5.88 -13.58
CA ASP A 99 -2.84 -5.68 -14.98
C ASP A 99 -3.94 -4.61 -15.09
N PRO A 100 -3.76 -3.57 -15.92
CA PRO A 100 -4.85 -2.64 -16.19
C PRO A 100 -5.99 -3.43 -16.87
N ASP A 101 -7.22 -3.20 -16.45
CA ASP A 101 -8.44 -3.85 -16.98
C ASP A 101 -8.53 -5.39 -16.78
N GLY A 102 -7.69 -6.00 -15.93
CA GLY A 102 -7.68 -7.45 -15.70
C GLY A 102 -7.35 -8.28 -16.94
N ARG A 103 -6.91 -7.67 -18.04
CA ARG A 103 -6.52 -8.30 -19.31
C ARG A 103 -5.13 -7.85 -19.70
N ARG A 104 -4.26 -8.81 -19.93
CA ARG A 104 -2.90 -8.58 -20.44
C ARG A 104 -2.98 -8.04 -21.86
N LYS A 105 -2.94 -6.73 -22.03
CA LYS A 105 -2.76 -6.08 -23.33
C LYS A 105 -1.29 -5.68 -23.46
N GLU A 106 -0.62 -6.14 -24.53
CA GLU A 106 0.71 -5.66 -24.85
C GLU A 106 0.68 -4.13 -25.02
N GLY A 107 1.57 -3.43 -24.33
CA GLY A 107 1.69 -1.96 -24.38
C GLY A 107 0.80 -1.17 -23.43
N ALA A 108 -0.11 -1.81 -22.67
CA ALA A 108 -1.01 -1.08 -21.75
C ALA A 108 -0.32 -0.59 -20.47
N GLY A 109 0.94 -0.95 -20.24
CA GLY A 109 1.65 -0.68 -18.99
C GLY A 109 1.14 -1.53 -17.82
N VAL A 110 1.64 -1.26 -16.63
CA VAL A 110 1.27 -1.95 -15.38
C VAL A 110 0.93 -0.92 -14.33
N THR A 111 -0.22 -1.05 -13.68
CA THR A 111 -0.54 -0.22 -12.52
C THR A 111 0.13 -0.78 -11.27
N TRP A 112 0.51 0.10 -10.35
CA TRP A 112 1.12 -0.28 -9.09
C TRP A 112 0.52 0.50 -7.92
N VAL A 113 0.53 -0.15 -6.76
CA VAL A 113 0.16 0.44 -5.48
C VAL A 113 1.25 0.11 -4.48
N LEU A 114 1.71 1.11 -3.76
CA LEU A 114 2.75 1.02 -2.75
C LEU A 114 2.22 1.51 -1.41
N ALA A 115 2.33 0.67 -0.40
CA ALA A 115 2.09 1.03 0.99
C ALA A 115 3.39 0.80 1.78
N ALA A 116 3.76 1.77 2.59
CA ALA A 116 4.85 1.64 3.54
C ALA A 116 4.40 2.10 4.92
N GLU A 117 4.93 1.49 5.96
CA GLU A 117 4.66 1.82 7.35
C GLU A 117 5.95 1.79 8.15
N ALA A 118 6.19 2.84 8.91
CA ALA A 118 7.31 2.95 9.83
C ALA A 118 6.87 2.64 11.26
N GLU A 119 7.82 2.30 12.12
CA GLU A 119 7.59 2.12 13.57
C GLU A 119 7.33 3.44 14.31
N ASP A 120 7.61 4.58 13.66
CA ASP A 120 7.40 5.93 14.21
C ASP A 120 6.75 6.84 13.15
N VAL A 121 6.42 8.07 13.54
CA VAL A 121 5.84 9.10 12.67
C VAL A 121 6.74 9.35 11.46
N TRP A 122 6.14 9.41 10.28
CA TRP A 122 6.85 9.55 9.02
C TRP A 122 7.54 10.92 8.89
N ASP A 123 8.86 10.92 8.78
CA ASP A 123 9.61 12.13 8.50
C ASP A 123 9.68 12.40 6.98
N VAL A 124 9.32 13.62 6.57
CA VAL A 124 9.36 14.03 5.16
C VAL A 124 10.77 14.01 4.55
N TYR A 125 11.81 14.04 5.37
CA TYR A 125 13.21 13.95 4.94
C TYR A 125 13.72 12.52 4.79
N TRP A 126 12.95 11.50 5.18
CA TRP A 126 13.32 10.12 4.89
C TRP A 126 13.22 9.82 3.39
N PRO A 127 14.00 8.86 2.89
CA PRO A 127 13.91 8.43 1.51
C PRO A 127 12.47 8.06 1.13
N SER A 128 12.06 8.43 -0.09
CA SER A 128 10.75 8.02 -0.58
C SER A 128 10.70 6.50 -0.74
N PRO A 129 9.68 5.80 -0.21
CA PRO A 129 9.48 4.38 -0.45
C PRO A 129 9.45 3.99 -1.93
N ALA A 130 8.99 4.90 -2.79
CA ALA A 130 8.97 4.64 -4.22
C ALA A 130 10.38 4.37 -4.79
N THR A 131 11.41 5.05 -4.30
CA THR A 131 12.80 4.85 -4.75
C THR A 131 13.41 3.52 -4.30
N MET A 132 12.82 2.85 -3.32
CA MET A 132 13.24 1.51 -2.91
C MET A 132 12.84 0.46 -3.95
N PHE A 133 11.72 0.64 -4.63
CA PHE A 133 11.23 -0.29 -5.65
C PHE A 133 11.59 0.17 -7.07
N TRP A 134 11.36 1.43 -7.38
CA TRP A 134 11.57 1.98 -8.71
C TRP A 134 12.89 2.73 -8.78
N PRO A 135 13.76 2.45 -9.77
CA PRO A 135 14.98 3.21 -9.92
C PRO A 135 14.64 4.69 -10.20
N ASP A 136 15.33 5.60 -9.51
CA ASP A 136 15.19 7.04 -9.74
C ASP A 136 15.97 7.45 -11.00
N SER A 137 15.41 7.07 -12.14
CA SER A 137 16.00 7.29 -13.46
C SER A 137 14.91 7.72 -14.44
N ASP A 138 15.19 8.78 -15.22
CA ASP A 138 14.30 9.25 -16.29
C ASP A 138 14.06 8.22 -17.40
N ARG A 139 14.86 7.14 -17.42
CA ARG A 139 14.71 6.06 -18.39
C ARG A 139 13.60 5.06 -18.05
N VAL A 140 13.14 5.07 -16.82
CA VAL A 140 12.13 4.12 -16.33
C VAL A 140 10.80 4.87 -16.11
N PRO A 141 9.81 4.67 -16.98
CA PRO A 141 8.55 5.43 -16.95
C PRO A 141 7.54 4.83 -15.96
N TRP A 142 7.83 4.91 -14.66
CA TRP A 142 7.00 4.37 -13.60
C TRP A 142 6.12 5.40 -12.89
N ASP A 143 6.30 6.66 -13.19
CA ASP A 143 5.80 7.83 -12.47
C ASP A 143 4.50 8.43 -13.03
N HIS A 144 3.77 7.68 -13.85
CA HIS A 144 2.48 8.13 -14.38
C HIS A 144 1.35 7.89 -13.37
N ASP A 145 0.48 8.88 -13.17
CA ASP A 145 -0.78 8.65 -12.46
C ASP A 145 -1.77 7.91 -13.36
N THR A 146 -2.54 7.01 -12.76
CA THR A 146 -3.51 6.18 -13.47
C THR A 146 -4.79 6.92 -13.87
N ALA A 147 -5.13 8.00 -13.17
CA ALA A 147 -6.42 8.64 -13.29
C ALA A 147 -6.43 9.87 -14.21
N ALA A 148 -5.34 10.64 -14.21
CA ALA A 148 -5.28 11.95 -14.88
C ALA A 148 -4.23 12.03 -15.98
N ASP A 149 -3.53 10.94 -16.30
CA ASP A 149 -2.41 10.90 -17.26
C ASP A 149 -1.33 11.96 -16.99
N VAL A 150 -1.09 12.23 -15.71
CA VAL A 150 -0.09 13.18 -15.24
C VAL A 150 1.13 12.46 -14.69
N ARG A 151 2.28 13.15 -14.64
CA ARG A 151 3.54 12.57 -14.16
C ARG A 151 3.92 13.15 -12.81
N LEU A 152 4.41 12.27 -11.93
CA LEU A 152 4.78 12.64 -10.55
C LEU A 152 6.05 13.47 -10.47
N ARG A 153 6.98 13.29 -11.42
CA ARG A 153 8.31 13.91 -11.37
C ARG A 153 8.49 15.07 -12.33
N GLU A 154 7.46 15.43 -13.07
CA GLU A 154 7.51 16.49 -14.08
C GLU A 154 6.53 17.62 -13.79
N ALA A 155 6.76 18.76 -14.40
CA ALA A 155 5.78 19.82 -14.46
C ALA A 155 4.73 19.47 -15.52
N ASN A 156 3.49 19.24 -15.09
CA ASN A 156 2.38 18.93 -15.98
C ASN A 156 1.72 20.23 -16.44
N HIS A 157 1.68 20.47 -17.75
CA HIS A 157 0.98 21.63 -18.28
C HIS A 157 -0.52 21.44 -18.23
N LEU A 158 -1.24 22.49 -17.88
CA LEU A 158 -2.70 22.46 -17.86
C LEU A 158 -3.28 22.20 -19.27
N PRO A 159 -4.42 21.52 -19.37
CA PRO A 159 -5.15 21.41 -20.62
C PRO A 159 -5.47 22.78 -21.20
N LYS A 160 -5.55 22.87 -22.54
CA LYS A 160 -5.88 24.12 -23.24
C LYS A 160 -7.39 24.39 -23.27
N ASP A 161 -8.17 23.35 -23.15
CA ASP A 161 -9.62 23.44 -23.11
C ASP A 161 -10.12 23.72 -21.69
N ASP A 162 -11.06 24.66 -21.56
CA ASP A 162 -11.59 25.09 -20.27
C ASP A 162 -12.33 23.99 -19.53
N ASP A 163 -13.05 23.13 -20.24
CA ASP A 163 -13.82 22.06 -19.63
C ASP A 163 -12.90 20.94 -19.15
N ASP A 164 -11.86 20.62 -19.91
CA ASP A 164 -10.82 19.67 -19.52
C ASP A 164 -10.06 20.19 -18.29
N LEU A 165 -9.74 21.50 -18.25
CA LEU A 165 -9.12 22.12 -17.08
C LEU A 165 -9.99 22.01 -15.84
N ARG A 166 -11.29 22.26 -15.95
CA ARG A 166 -12.23 22.14 -14.83
C ARG A 166 -12.41 20.68 -14.39
N HIS A 167 -12.36 19.75 -15.33
CA HIS A 167 -12.37 18.33 -15.02
C HIS A 167 -11.12 17.94 -14.25
N LEU A 168 -9.95 18.34 -14.73
CA LEU A 168 -8.67 18.07 -14.06
C LEU A 168 -8.68 18.60 -12.61
N LEU A 169 -9.04 19.86 -12.37
CA LEU A 169 -9.07 20.45 -11.03
C LEU A 169 -10.05 19.74 -10.10
N ARG A 170 -11.21 19.28 -10.61
CA ARG A 170 -12.17 18.50 -9.83
C ARG A 170 -11.66 17.09 -9.51
N ASP A 171 -10.96 16.47 -10.44
CA ASP A 171 -10.41 15.13 -10.26
C ASP A 171 -9.23 15.15 -9.30
N CYS A 172 -8.38 16.18 -9.35
CA CYS A 172 -7.33 16.42 -8.38
C CYS A 172 -7.89 16.50 -6.95
N ALA A 173 -8.97 17.27 -6.75
CA ALA A 173 -9.62 17.42 -5.44
C ALA A 173 -10.24 16.12 -4.89
N ARG A 174 -10.47 15.11 -5.72
CA ARG A 174 -11.04 13.82 -5.31
C ARG A 174 -10.01 12.76 -4.94
N GLN A 175 -8.73 13.03 -5.21
CA GLN A 175 -7.67 12.05 -5.02
C GLN A 175 -6.90 12.30 -3.73
N SER A 176 -7.02 11.39 -2.77
CA SER A 176 -6.30 11.44 -1.49
C SER A 176 -4.88 10.87 -1.53
N TRP A 177 -4.41 10.37 -2.70
CA TRP A 177 -3.10 9.76 -2.84
C TRP A 177 -1.97 10.79 -3.00
N TYR A 178 -2.29 11.95 -3.55
CA TYR A 178 -1.32 12.96 -3.94
C TYR A 178 -1.67 14.35 -3.40
N VAL A 179 -0.63 15.16 -3.24
CA VAL A 179 -0.74 16.59 -3.02
C VAL A 179 -0.69 17.27 -4.40
N HIS A 180 -1.77 17.89 -4.81
CA HIS A 180 -1.82 18.61 -6.08
C HIS A 180 -1.46 20.08 -5.88
N LEU A 181 -0.52 20.56 -6.68
CA LEU A 181 -0.02 21.91 -6.66
C LEU A 181 -0.35 22.59 -7.99
N LEU A 182 -1.00 23.73 -7.94
CA LEU A 182 -1.20 24.58 -9.13
C LEU A 182 -0.26 25.77 -9.09
N VAL A 183 0.63 25.86 -10.06
CA VAL A 183 1.65 26.91 -10.17
C VAL A 183 1.37 27.79 -11.38
N HIS A 184 1.38 29.10 -11.18
CA HIS A 184 1.38 30.05 -12.28
C HIS A 184 2.80 30.18 -12.81
N GLU A 185 3.02 29.72 -14.04
CA GLU A 185 4.29 29.89 -14.73
C GLU A 185 4.49 31.36 -15.07
N ALA A 186 5.34 32.06 -14.32
CA ALA A 186 5.78 33.36 -14.68
C ALA A 186 6.84 33.26 -15.77
N MET A 187 6.79 34.15 -16.79
CA MET A 187 7.91 34.30 -17.71
C MET A 187 9.11 34.84 -16.94
N THR A 188 10.01 33.96 -16.57
CA THR A 188 11.32 34.31 -16.04
C THR A 188 12.31 34.44 -17.19
N PRO A 189 13.27 35.37 -17.14
CA PRO A 189 14.30 35.53 -18.18
C PRO A 189 15.22 34.29 -18.25
N ASP A 190 15.17 33.41 -17.26
CA ASP A 190 15.96 32.20 -17.18
C ASP A 190 15.07 30.94 -17.22
N ALA A 191 15.68 29.77 -17.34
CA ALA A 191 14.97 28.49 -17.38
C ALA A 191 14.44 28.03 -16.01
N LEU A 192 14.55 28.81 -14.91
CA LEU A 192 14.13 28.41 -13.56
C LEU A 192 12.63 28.16 -13.50
N GLY A 193 11.84 29.04 -14.14
CA GLY A 193 10.40 28.89 -14.22
C GLY A 193 9.94 27.64 -15.00
N GLN A 194 10.82 26.95 -15.69
CA GLN A 194 10.51 25.73 -16.46
C GLN A 194 10.96 24.45 -15.77
N ARG A 195 11.74 24.55 -14.68
CA ARG A 195 12.24 23.37 -13.95
C ARG A 195 11.17 22.83 -13.02
N PRO A 196 10.99 21.49 -12.97
CA PRO A 196 10.11 20.87 -11.99
C PRO A 196 10.54 21.20 -10.56
N LEU A 197 9.58 21.44 -9.69
CA LEU A 197 9.82 21.66 -8.25
C LEU A 197 10.27 20.41 -7.52
N THR A 198 10.10 19.23 -8.13
CA THR A 198 10.45 17.92 -7.57
C THR A 198 11.88 17.88 -7.00
N GLY A 199 12.83 18.53 -7.67
CA GLY A 199 14.23 18.59 -7.20
C GLY A 199 14.44 19.33 -5.87
N HIS A 200 13.50 20.20 -5.50
CA HIS A 200 13.54 20.98 -4.25
C HIS A 200 12.70 20.35 -3.13
N LEU A 201 11.79 19.43 -3.47
CA LEU A 201 10.92 18.77 -2.48
C LEU A 201 11.71 17.88 -1.52
N PRO A 202 11.29 17.81 -0.25
CA PRO A 202 11.78 16.79 0.66
C PRO A 202 11.67 15.37 0.04
N PRO A 203 12.62 14.48 0.28
CA PRO A 203 12.69 13.18 -0.43
C PRO A 203 11.39 12.39 -0.40
N SER A 204 10.72 12.30 0.74
CA SER A 204 9.47 11.56 0.89
C SER A 204 8.30 12.16 0.10
N LEU A 205 8.32 13.47 -0.18
CA LEU A 205 7.26 14.17 -0.90
C LEU A 205 7.46 14.18 -2.42
N ARG A 206 8.65 13.89 -2.93
CA ARG A 206 8.97 13.94 -4.38
C ARG A 206 8.02 13.10 -5.24
N HIS A 207 7.51 12.00 -4.68
CA HIS A 207 6.63 11.07 -5.38
C HIS A 207 5.18 11.11 -4.85
N ARG A 208 4.85 12.18 -4.12
CA ARG A 208 3.51 12.46 -3.62
C ARG A 208 2.96 13.81 -4.05
N VAL A 209 3.78 14.67 -4.63
CA VAL A 209 3.38 16.00 -5.12
C VAL A 209 3.27 15.96 -6.63
N ILE A 210 2.12 16.34 -7.15
CA ILE A 210 1.88 16.53 -8.59
C ILE A 210 1.81 18.02 -8.87
N GLU A 211 2.71 18.48 -9.72
CA GLU A 211 2.82 19.87 -10.12
C GLU A 211 2.05 20.11 -11.42
N HIS A 212 1.04 20.97 -11.36
CA HIS A 212 0.33 21.50 -12.53
C HIS A 212 0.73 22.93 -12.81
N ARG A 213 1.03 23.25 -14.05
CA ARG A 213 1.48 24.60 -14.45
C ARG A 213 0.49 25.28 -15.38
N ALA A 214 0.08 26.47 -14.98
CA ALA A 214 -0.63 27.40 -15.82
C ALA A 214 0.38 28.27 -16.60
N THR A 215 0.39 28.17 -17.93
CA THR A 215 1.17 29.09 -18.76
C THR A 215 0.63 30.51 -18.61
N PRO A 216 1.41 31.56 -18.98
CA PRO A 216 0.93 32.94 -18.94
C PRO A 216 -0.38 33.18 -19.70
N GLU A 217 -0.63 32.40 -20.75
CA GLU A 217 -1.85 32.48 -21.57
C GLU A 217 -3.05 31.84 -20.86
N GLN A 218 -2.80 30.82 -20.03
CA GLN A 218 -3.82 30.10 -19.25
C GLN A 218 -4.08 30.72 -17.88
N ALA A 219 -3.23 31.65 -17.44
CA ALA A 219 -3.28 32.22 -16.09
C ALA A 219 -4.63 32.81 -15.72
N GLN A 220 -5.29 33.47 -16.65
CA GLN A 220 -6.60 34.12 -16.40
C GLN A 220 -7.69 33.06 -16.18
N ILE A 221 -7.65 31.97 -16.95
CA ILE A 221 -8.61 30.87 -16.84
C ILE A 221 -8.37 30.09 -15.55
N ALA A 222 -7.10 29.81 -15.25
CA ALA A 222 -6.71 29.13 -14.02
C ALA A 222 -7.08 29.96 -12.76
N ASP A 223 -6.81 31.28 -12.78
CA ASP A 223 -7.21 32.20 -11.70
C ASP A 223 -8.73 32.22 -11.50
N PHE A 224 -9.49 32.27 -12.61
CA PHE A 224 -10.97 32.22 -12.52
C PHE A 224 -11.47 30.90 -11.94
N ALA A 225 -10.89 29.76 -12.33
CA ALA A 225 -11.27 28.46 -11.82
C ALA A 225 -10.95 28.34 -10.32
N VAL A 226 -9.73 28.73 -9.91
CA VAL A 226 -9.31 28.73 -8.48
C VAL A 226 -10.17 29.69 -7.66
N LYS A 227 -10.45 30.90 -8.15
CA LYS A 227 -11.30 31.86 -7.45
C LYS A 227 -12.72 31.32 -7.23
N ARG A 228 -13.26 30.63 -8.23
CA ARG A 228 -14.59 30.06 -8.12
C ARG A 228 -14.69 28.89 -7.14
N GLU A 229 -13.67 28.01 -7.13
CA GLU A 229 -13.71 26.76 -6.33
C GLU A 229 -13.16 26.98 -4.91
N LEU A 230 -12.17 27.87 -4.73
CA LEU A 230 -11.43 28.03 -3.47
C LEU A 230 -11.55 29.45 -2.86
N ASP A 231 -12.19 30.39 -3.54
CA ASP A 231 -12.32 31.81 -3.18
C ASP A 231 -10.99 32.57 -2.99
N VAL A 232 -9.88 32.03 -3.52
CA VAL A 232 -8.58 32.70 -3.56
C VAL A 232 -8.17 32.97 -5.00
N ARG A 233 -7.21 33.90 -5.19
CA ARG A 233 -6.61 34.14 -6.48
C ARG A 233 -5.32 33.34 -6.64
N LEU A 234 -5.03 32.91 -7.88
CA LEU A 234 -3.73 32.37 -8.23
C LEU A 234 -2.75 33.53 -8.49
N PRO A 235 -1.79 33.81 -7.59
CA PRO A 235 -0.87 34.92 -7.79
C PRO A 235 0.01 34.70 -9.03
N ARG A 236 0.35 35.78 -9.68
CA ARG A 236 1.26 35.74 -10.85
C ARG A 236 2.66 35.29 -10.39
N GLY A 237 3.14 34.17 -10.92
CA GLY A 237 4.39 33.55 -10.44
C GLY A 237 4.27 32.90 -9.07
N GLY A 238 3.06 32.75 -8.55
CA GLY A 238 2.75 32.10 -7.30
C GLY A 238 2.19 30.69 -7.50
N ALA A 239 1.68 30.12 -6.43
CA ALA A 239 1.11 28.79 -6.41
C ALA A 239 0.01 28.64 -5.35
N VAL A 240 -0.84 27.63 -5.53
CA VAL A 240 -1.81 27.20 -4.54
C VAL A 240 -1.79 25.69 -4.41
N VAL A 241 -1.79 25.19 -3.18
CA VAL A 241 -1.96 23.76 -2.89
C VAL A 241 -3.46 23.46 -2.91
N LEU A 242 -3.88 22.52 -3.75
CA LEU A 242 -5.29 22.17 -3.91
C LEU A 242 -5.76 21.27 -2.76
N PRO A 243 -6.95 21.48 -2.20
CA PRO A 243 -7.48 20.65 -1.14
C PRO A 243 -7.81 19.25 -1.64
N THR A 244 -7.80 18.28 -0.73
CA THR A 244 -8.42 16.97 -0.95
C THR A 244 -9.95 17.06 -0.77
N SER A 245 -10.71 16.10 -1.25
CA SER A 245 -12.16 16.07 -1.06
C SER A 245 -12.58 14.87 -0.17
N PRO A 246 -13.24 15.12 0.96
CA PRO A 246 -13.52 16.40 1.57
C PRO A 246 -12.26 17.06 2.13
N PRO A 247 -12.15 18.40 2.07
CA PRO A 247 -11.02 19.09 2.68
C PRO A 247 -11.05 18.92 4.20
N ASP A 248 -9.87 18.86 4.81
CA ASP A 248 -9.74 18.93 6.26
C ASP A 248 -10.27 20.26 6.78
N ALA A 249 -10.83 20.27 8.00
CA ALA A 249 -11.36 21.47 8.62
C ALA A 249 -10.27 22.54 8.90
N ALA A 250 -9.01 22.13 8.96
CA ALA A 250 -7.86 23.02 9.12
C ALA A 250 -7.36 23.59 7.78
N TYR A 251 -7.89 23.14 6.64
CA TYR A 251 -7.53 23.69 5.35
C TYR A 251 -8.22 25.03 5.10
N THR A 252 -7.42 26.07 4.92
CA THR A 252 -7.85 27.38 4.44
C THR A 252 -7.03 27.74 3.22
N ALA A 253 -7.65 27.95 2.07
CA ALA A 253 -6.93 28.12 0.80
C ALA A 253 -5.93 29.29 0.81
N GLU A 254 -6.17 30.34 1.59
CA GLU A 254 -5.24 31.46 1.78
C GLU A 254 -3.93 31.02 2.45
N ASP A 255 -4.01 30.11 3.44
CA ASP A 255 -2.83 29.62 4.16
C ASP A 255 -1.94 28.74 3.28
N PHE A 256 -2.50 28.14 2.22
CA PHE A 256 -1.82 27.28 1.28
C PHE A 256 -1.60 27.94 -0.09
N THR A 257 -1.65 29.28 -0.14
CA THR A 257 -1.36 30.08 -1.33
C THR A 257 -0.05 30.84 -1.12
N VAL A 258 0.83 30.78 -2.13
CA VAL A 258 2.14 31.44 -2.13
C VAL A 258 2.18 32.48 -3.21
N SER A 259 2.59 33.69 -2.86
CA SER A 259 2.57 34.83 -3.80
C SER A 259 3.67 34.78 -4.86
N THR A 260 4.79 34.11 -4.59
CA THR A 260 5.93 34.05 -5.51
C THR A 260 6.70 32.73 -5.30
N VAL A 261 6.81 31.93 -6.35
CA VAL A 261 7.56 30.67 -6.36
C VAL A 261 8.95 30.85 -6.97
N PHE A 262 9.03 31.61 -8.08
CA PHE A 262 10.25 31.77 -8.85
C PHE A 262 10.90 33.10 -8.51
N LEU A 263 11.85 33.06 -7.60
CA LEU A 263 12.75 34.16 -7.30
C LEU A 263 14.11 33.87 -7.93
N ASP A 264 14.79 34.86 -8.41
CA ASP A 264 16.12 34.76 -9.04
C ASP A 264 17.10 34.00 -8.15
N GLY A 265 17.43 32.76 -8.54
CA GLY A 265 18.42 31.92 -7.88
C GLY A 265 18.08 31.39 -6.48
N SER A 266 16.86 31.62 -5.98
CA SER A 266 16.45 31.18 -4.63
C SER A 266 15.71 29.83 -4.66
N ILE A 267 15.80 29.11 -3.53
CA ILE A 267 14.97 27.94 -3.27
C ILE A 267 13.55 28.45 -2.94
N PRO A 268 12.49 27.81 -3.44
CA PRO A 268 11.10 28.22 -3.17
C PRO A 268 10.67 27.84 -1.74
N THR A 269 11.36 28.38 -0.73
CA THR A 269 11.25 27.95 0.67
C THR A 269 9.83 28.07 1.19
N GLU A 270 9.14 29.19 0.94
CA GLU A 270 7.76 29.38 1.40
C GLU A 270 6.81 28.31 0.83
N LEU A 271 6.97 27.98 -0.46
CA LEU A 271 6.15 26.91 -1.07
C LEU A 271 6.43 25.55 -0.47
N LEU A 272 7.71 25.23 -0.21
CA LEU A 272 8.08 23.95 0.42
C LEU A 272 7.50 23.83 1.85
N GLU A 273 7.51 24.91 2.62
CA GLU A 273 6.88 24.97 3.94
C GLU A 273 5.37 24.75 3.86
N ARG A 274 4.67 25.39 2.89
CA ARG A 274 3.23 25.21 2.69
C ARG A 274 2.87 23.78 2.27
N ILE A 275 3.65 23.18 1.38
CA ILE A 275 3.46 21.77 0.97
C ILE A 275 3.68 20.84 2.16
N GLY A 276 4.72 21.06 2.96
CA GLY A 276 4.99 20.27 4.18
C GLY A 276 3.87 20.39 5.20
N ALA A 277 3.40 21.62 5.45
CA ALA A 277 2.27 21.87 6.35
C ALA A 277 0.97 21.19 5.85
N PHE A 278 0.70 21.24 4.54
CA PHE A 278 -0.45 20.56 3.95
C PHE A 278 -0.34 19.04 4.06
N ALA A 279 0.85 18.48 3.82
CA ALA A 279 1.09 17.05 3.93
C ALA A 279 0.95 16.51 5.36
N ALA A 280 1.12 17.39 6.36
CA ALA A 280 0.91 17.07 7.77
C ALA A 280 -0.56 17.13 8.22
N LEU A 281 -1.47 17.68 7.39
CA LEU A 281 -2.89 17.64 7.70
C LEU A 281 -3.42 16.20 7.64
N PRO A 282 -4.43 15.85 8.47
CA PRO A 282 -5.10 14.57 8.38
C PRO A 282 -5.68 14.35 6.97
N GLN A 283 -5.20 13.33 6.27
CA GLN A 283 -5.68 13.01 4.93
C GLN A 283 -6.75 11.92 5.00
N PRO A 284 -7.90 12.06 4.30
CA PRO A 284 -8.90 11.01 4.24
C PRO A 284 -8.32 9.79 3.54
N MET A 285 -8.56 8.60 4.11
CA MET A 285 -8.11 7.34 3.52
C MET A 285 -9.14 6.82 2.53
N SER A 286 -8.74 6.60 1.28
CA SER A 286 -9.58 5.94 0.28
C SER A 286 -9.69 4.44 0.55
N ALA A 287 -10.73 3.78 0.05
CA ALA A 287 -10.90 2.33 0.19
C ALA A 287 -9.71 1.52 -0.37
N ASP A 288 -9.13 1.98 -1.48
CA ASP A 288 -7.95 1.34 -2.08
C ASP A 288 -6.71 1.50 -1.19
N ALA A 289 -6.54 2.69 -0.59
CA ALA A 289 -5.45 2.97 0.36
C ALA A 289 -5.58 2.12 1.63
N GLU A 290 -6.80 2.01 2.16
CA GLU A 290 -7.11 1.14 3.30
C GLU A 290 -6.81 -0.32 2.98
N THR A 291 -7.22 -0.78 1.80
CA THR A 291 -6.93 -2.14 1.33
C THR A 291 -5.44 -2.40 1.23
N ALA A 292 -4.66 -1.46 0.69
CA ALA A 292 -3.21 -1.59 0.56
C ALA A 292 -2.53 -1.66 1.94
N LEU A 293 -2.92 -0.78 2.86
CA LEU A 293 -2.34 -0.75 4.21
C LEU A 293 -2.73 -1.99 5.03
N ASN A 294 -3.98 -2.45 4.92
CA ASN A 294 -4.42 -3.69 5.55
C ASN A 294 -3.68 -4.91 5.00
N ARG A 295 -3.37 -4.93 3.68
CA ARG A 295 -2.57 -5.99 3.08
C ARG A 295 -1.15 -5.98 3.64
N LEU A 296 -0.49 -4.84 3.73
CA LEU A 296 0.82 -4.69 4.34
C LEU A 296 0.82 -5.24 5.78
N ARG A 297 -0.15 -4.86 6.60
CA ARG A 297 -0.22 -5.23 8.02
C ARG A 297 -0.54 -6.70 8.28
N ARG A 298 -1.43 -7.29 7.48
CA ARG A 298 -1.93 -8.65 7.68
C ARG A 298 -1.24 -9.70 6.80
N GLY A 299 -0.71 -9.30 5.67
CA GLY A 299 -0.09 -10.17 4.67
C GLY A 299 1.42 -9.99 4.57
N TRP A 300 2.09 -9.55 5.63
CA TRP A 300 3.54 -9.39 5.65
C TRP A 300 4.24 -10.75 5.76
N HIS A 301 5.20 -11.02 4.86
CA HIS A 301 5.91 -12.29 4.77
C HIS A 301 7.41 -12.17 5.08
N LEU A 302 8.00 -10.97 4.91
CA LEU A 302 9.42 -10.74 5.15
C LEU A 302 9.71 -10.60 6.66
N LEU A 303 9.63 -11.72 7.38
CA LEU A 303 9.87 -11.78 8.82
C LEU A 303 11.36 -11.76 9.13
N THR A 304 11.73 -11.20 10.29
CA THR A 304 13.05 -11.43 10.88
C THR A 304 13.11 -12.82 11.52
N PRO A 305 14.31 -13.39 11.79
CA PRO A 305 14.43 -14.66 12.50
C PRO A 305 13.70 -14.66 13.85
N ASP A 306 13.70 -13.54 14.57
CA ASP A 306 12.98 -13.41 15.85
C ASP A 306 11.47 -13.38 15.63
N GLU A 307 10.98 -12.67 14.62
CA GLU A 307 9.56 -12.66 14.25
C GLU A 307 9.10 -14.03 13.76
N GLU A 308 9.92 -14.75 12.97
CA GLU A 308 9.65 -16.12 12.56
C GLU A 308 9.53 -17.05 13.77
N LEU A 309 10.42 -16.92 14.75
CA LEU A 309 10.36 -17.71 15.98
C LEU A 309 9.07 -17.43 16.75
N VAL A 310 8.73 -16.16 16.95
CA VAL A 310 7.48 -15.76 17.63
C VAL A 310 6.25 -16.25 16.85
N HIS A 311 6.27 -16.16 15.52
CA HIS A 311 5.20 -16.68 14.68
C HIS A 311 5.06 -18.21 14.81
N ALA A 312 6.17 -18.92 14.71
CA ALA A 312 6.19 -20.38 14.88
C ALA A 312 5.69 -20.82 16.26
N GLN A 313 6.05 -20.10 17.33
CA GLN A 313 5.56 -20.36 18.67
C GLN A 313 4.03 -20.14 18.79
N ARG A 314 3.50 -19.07 18.23
CA ARG A 314 2.05 -18.81 18.20
C ARG A 314 1.30 -19.90 17.44
N MET A 315 1.83 -20.30 16.29
CA MET A 315 1.24 -21.39 15.51
C MET A 315 1.24 -22.71 16.27
N ALA A 316 2.34 -23.03 16.98
CA ALA A 316 2.42 -24.23 17.80
C ALA A 316 1.36 -24.23 18.92
N VAL A 317 1.13 -23.11 19.58
CA VAL A 317 0.06 -22.97 20.60
C VAL A 317 -1.32 -23.18 19.98
N MET A 318 -1.61 -22.52 18.85
CA MET A 318 -2.89 -22.68 18.14
C MET A 318 -3.15 -24.13 17.72
N TYR A 319 -2.13 -24.81 17.19
CA TYR A 319 -2.28 -26.23 16.82
C TYR A 319 -2.48 -27.13 18.04
N ALA A 320 -1.82 -26.83 19.17
CA ALA A 320 -2.04 -27.56 20.42
C ALA A 320 -3.49 -27.41 20.92
N GLU A 321 -4.03 -26.16 20.91
CA GLU A 321 -5.42 -25.90 21.30
C GLU A 321 -6.42 -26.57 20.35
N ALA A 322 -6.17 -26.51 19.02
CA ALA A 322 -7.01 -27.19 18.04
C ALA A 322 -7.00 -28.72 18.23
N LEU A 323 -5.83 -29.29 18.50
CA LEU A 323 -5.68 -30.73 18.78
C LEU A 323 -6.44 -31.14 20.04
N ASP A 324 -6.37 -30.34 21.10
CA ASP A 324 -7.10 -30.59 22.35
C ASP A 324 -8.62 -30.53 22.14
N ALA A 325 -9.09 -29.52 21.40
CA ALA A 325 -10.50 -29.40 21.02
C ALA A 325 -10.99 -30.59 20.17
N MET A 326 -10.17 -31.04 19.22
CA MET A 326 -10.49 -32.21 18.39
C MET A 326 -10.51 -33.50 19.23
N THR A 327 -9.58 -33.62 20.18
CA THR A 327 -9.52 -34.78 21.09
C THR A 327 -10.76 -34.81 21.99
N THR A 328 -11.11 -33.68 22.59
CA THR A 328 -12.33 -33.54 23.40
C THR A 328 -13.60 -33.87 22.60
N SER A 329 -13.67 -33.39 21.36
CA SER A 329 -14.79 -33.68 20.46
C SER A 329 -14.89 -35.17 20.15
N ARG A 330 -13.76 -35.80 19.81
CA ARG A 330 -13.69 -37.26 19.57
C ARG A 330 -14.19 -38.06 20.77
N ASP A 331 -13.72 -37.71 21.96
CA ASP A 331 -14.08 -38.44 23.19
C ASP A 331 -15.58 -38.30 23.49
N ARG A 332 -16.17 -37.11 23.29
CA ARG A 332 -17.64 -36.92 23.38
C ARG A 332 -18.42 -37.75 22.34
N TYR A 333 -17.96 -37.86 21.11
CA TYR A 333 -18.59 -38.67 20.10
C TYR A 333 -18.47 -40.17 20.44
N GLN A 334 -17.35 -40.60 21.02
CA GLN A 334 -17.17 -41.97 21.46
C GLN A 334 -18.12 -42.30 22.62
N GLU A 335 -18.22 -41.46 23.63
CA GLU A 335 -19.16 -41.61 24.73
C GLU A 335 -20.62 -41.67 24.25
N ALA A 336 -20.99 -40.78 23.31
CA ALA A 336 -22.33 -40.79 22.73
C ALA A 336 -22.63 -42.08 21.94
N ALA A 337 -21.64 -42.58 21.20
CA ALA A 337 -21.77 -43.84 20.47
C ALA A 337 -21.91 -45.03 21.42
N GLU A 338 -21.12 -45.08 22.48
CA GLU A 338 -21.22 -46.14 23.52
C GLU A 338 -22.58 -46.10 24.21
N ALA A 339 -23.08 -44.92 24.57
CA ALA A 339 -24.41 -44.75 25.16
C ALA A 339 -25.54 -45.21 24.19
N ALA A 340 -25.43 -44.85 22.90
CA ALA A 340 -26.38 -45.29 21.87
C ALA A 340 -26.37 -46.81 21.68
N HIS A 341 -25.18 -47.42 21.69
CA HIS A 341 -25.05 -48.89 21.64
C HIS A 341 -25.65 -49.59 22.86
N ALA A 342 -25.44 -49.05 24.07
CA ALA A 342 -26.04 -49.58 25.28
C ALA A 342 -27.58 -49.50 25.25
N ALA A 343 -28.13 -48.35 24.84
CA ALA A 343 -29.57 -48.16 24.68
C ALA A 343 -30.19 -49.12 23.65
N LEU A 344 -29.49 -49.34 22.52
CA LEU A 344 -29.92 -50.28 21.48
C LEU A 344 -29.92 -51.74 22.02
N ALA A 345 -28.91 -52.15 22.80
CA ALA A 345 -28.83 -53.46 23.39
C ALA A 345 -29.96 -53.71 24.41
N GLU A 346 -30.33 -52.72 25.21
CA GLU A 346 -31.49 -52.79 26.10
C GLU A 346 -32.80 -52.89 25.31
N ALA A 347 -32.99 -52.10 24.26
CA ALA A 347 -34.20 -52.10 23.46
C ALA A 347 -34.42 -53.43 22.65
N THR A 348 -33.34 -54.15 22.31
CA THR A 348 -33.37 -55.39 21.54
C THR A 348 -33.37 -56.67 22.40
N GLY A 349 -33.55 -56.55 23.72
CA GLY A 349 -33.67 -57.68 24.60
C GLY A 349 -32.41 -58.58 24.72
N GLY A 350 -31.26 -58.00 24.59
CA GLY A 350 -29.95 -58.66 24.84
C GLY A 350 -29.41 -59.51 23.69
N THR A 351 -29.98 -59.43 22.50
CA THR A 351 -29.37 -60.04 21.29
C THR A 351 -28.21 -59.18 20.82
N VAL A 352 -27.02 -59.50 21.28
CA VAL A 352 -25.78 -58.80 20.89
C VAL A 352 -25.53 -59.05 19.38
N LEU A 353 -25.79 -58.07 18.56
CA LEU A 353 -25.26 -58.06 17.19
C LEU A 353 -23.73 -58.05 17.26
N PRO A 354 -23.02 -58.89 16.48
CA PRO A 354 -21.55 -58.89 16.53
C PRO A 354 -21.04 -57.50 16.17
N ARG A 355 -20.20 -56.96 17.05
CA ARG A 355 -19.52 -55.64 16.85
C ARG A 355 -18.82 -55.68 15.51
N PRO A 356 -19.11 -54.75 14.58
CA PRO A 356 -18.33 -54.64 13.33
C PRO A 356 -16.86 -54.50 13.73
N ALA A 357 -16.00 -55.37 13.14
CA ALA A 357 -14.55 -55.27 13.36
C ALA A 357 -14.13 -53.82 13.11
N ALA A 358 -13.49 -53.21 14.09
CA ALA A 358 -12.97 -51.85 13.92
C ALA A 358 -12.11 -51.85 12.66
N PRO A 359 -12.33 -50.94 11.69
CA PRO A 359 -11.43 -50.83 10.58
C PRO A 359 -10.04 -50.60 11.15
N ASP A 360 -9.04 -51.35 10.63
CA ASP A 360 -7.65 -51.17 11.03
C ASP A 360 -7.34 -49.68 11.07
N ALA A 361 -7.05 -49.17 12.27
CA ALA A 361 -6.81 -47.76 12.46
C ALA A 361 -5.69 -47.34 11.48
N PRO A 362 -5.93 -46.41 10.57
CA PRO A 362 -4.86 -45.94 9.72
C PRO A 362 -3.73 -45.48 10.61
N ALA A 363 -2.52 -45.97 10.34
CA ALA A 363 -1.33 -45.67 11.14
C ALA A 363 -1.31 -44.17 11.44
N SER A 364 -1.43 -43.82 12.73
CA SER A 364 -1.58 -42.44 13.18
C SER A 364 -0.54 -41.56 12.51
N PRO A 365 -0.91 -40.46 11.80
CA PRO A 365 0.06 -39.55 11.20
C PRO A 365 1.05 -38.99 12.21
N LEU A 366 0.70 -38.98 13.51
CA LEU A 366 1.59 -38.67 14.62
C LEU A 366 2.72 -39.73 14.81
N GLY A 367 2.47 -41.01 14.51
CA GLY A 367 3.50 -42.05 14.55
C GLY A 367 4.54 -41.86 13.42
N ALA A 368 4.15 -41.29 12.31
CA ALA A 368 5.06 -40.93 11.21
C ALA A 368 5.90 -39.69 11.56
N LEU A 369 5.31 -38.70 12.21
CA LEU A 369 6.00 -37.47 12.64
C LEU A 369 7.01 -37.75 13.77
N THR A 370 6.67 -38.56 14.79
CA THR A 370 7.63 -38.94 15.85
C THR A 370 8.80 -39.75 15.32
N LYS A 371 8.58 -40.60 14.29
CA LYS A 371 9.69 -41.30 13.58
C LYS A 371 10.55 -40.34 12.75
N ALA A 372 9.98 -39.31 12.15
CA ALA A 372 10.74 -38.30 11.40
C ALA A 372 11.60 -37.44 12.33
N PHE A 373 11.05 -36.96 13.46
CA PHE A 373 11.80 -36.19 14.46
C PHE A 373 12.90 -37.02 15.17
N GLY A 374 12.70 -38.31 15.36
CA GLY A 374 13.73 -39.22 15.91
C GLY A 374 14.95 -39.40 15.01
N ARG A 375 14.79 -39.28 13.69
CA ARG A 375 15.89 -39.35 12.72
C ARG A 375 16.77 -38.09 12.66
N PHE A 376 16.21 -36.92 12.95
CA PHE A 376 16.97 -35.67 12.99
C PHE A 376 17.86 -35.52 14.23
N ARG A 377 17.54 -36.22 15.35
CA ARG A 377 18.35 -36.17 16.58
C ARG A 377 19.55 -37.13 16.57
N GLY A 378 19.67 -38.01 15.57
CA GLY A 378 20.73 -39.00 15.47
C GLY A 378 21.88 -38.67 14.52
N ALA A 379 21.87 -37.55 13.79
CA ALA A 379 22.85 -37.20 12.80
C ALA A 379 23.87 -36.13 13.24
N GLY A 380 24.04 -35.95 14.54
CA GLY A 380 25.02 -35.04 15.13
C GLY A 380 25.95 -35.80 16.09
N LYS A 381 26.90 -36.55 15.55
CA LYS A 381 28.13 -36.93 16.19
C LYS A 381 29.26 -36.92 15.15
#